data_92c012e6825ec2ba40be1631db603517
#
_entry.id   92c012e6825ec2ba40be1631db603517
#
_cell.length_a   1.000
_cell.length_b   1.000
_cell.length_c   1.000
_cell.angle_alpha   90.00
_cell.angle_beta   90.00
_cell.angle_gamma   90.00
#
_symmetry.space_group_name_H-M   'P 1'
#
loop_
_entity.id
_entity.type
_entity.pdbx_description
1 polymer ?
#
loop_
_entity_poly.entity_id
_entity_poly.type
_entity_poly.pdbx_seq_one_letter_code
_entity_poly.pdbx_strand_id
1 'polypeptide(L)'
;KDESYSYEAIMEECSLTLYFDYPGYIEIPVGSWCDFYGKRYSLKRDSNFKKNGERNFEYTLILETGEADAMLWKVRHTVDRSIKFSYTAKPHEHLRLLVENLNRRSTGWKVGDCIEGTEKVINYNHTYILDAFNQLAELYETEWQIIEETVEGKQIKTIHLRKVEYNKENPLKLSYGKGHGFKVGVGRESGEIPPEIILVETTDRNIDYSTYGSKYLLLPKNKTIRFDGIKFENEEGFDSTKARIYKTDADGTCVMRADKELTTAKEDSLDCTAIYPSRVGTVSAVIEVNKKNNFFDFVDKDIPEELNFEDCLIAGESMTVIFQTGMLTGKEFEVKYIHEAKDKKEARRFEIVPQEIDGITMPEPEVWRPKVGDTYAVFGMQLPKAYICNDSTQTGASWEAFKEAAKYLYEHEDKAFIFTGTLDGIWAKKRWLEIGGKIVLGGYVDFYDTQFHPEGSLIRMIGIKRYINNPYSPEIELSNEPVSTSVSSDLNKIETNKVEVDIKHKDALQFTKRRFRDAKETMSMLEDALLNFSGSVNPITVSTMQLLVGDESLQFRFVNSKTNPVQVSHNITYNASTRILNAPAGILQHLTLGISSLSSSHKADEYKYWDMAEYNSPALIDPEKKYYLYAKVGKENQ
;
A
#
# COMPACT_ATOMS: atom_id res chain seq x y z
N LYS A 1 -4.37 10.42 45.83
CA LYS A 1 -4.16 9.08 46.41
C LYS A 1 -2.83 8.52 45.93
N ASP A 2 -2.29 7.58 46.67
CA ASP A 2 -0.98 6.94 46.34
C ASP A 2 -0.99 6.15 45.04
N GLU A 3 -2.16 5.78 44.58
CA GLU A 3 -2.41 5.08 43.32
C GLU A 3 -2.31 5.97 42.09
N SER A 4 -2.20 7.30 42.25
CA SER A 4 -2.07 8.23 41.12
C SER A 4 -0.71 8.04 40.43
N TYR A 5 -0.71 7.93 39.10
CA TYR A 5 0.45 7.62 38.32
C TYR A 5 0.48 8.29 36.95
N SER A 6 1.65 8.45 36.38
CA SER A 6 1.83 8.66 34.94
C SER A 6 2.27 7.35 34.30
N TYR A 7 1.77 7.10 33.09
CA TYR A 7 2.20 6.01 32.24
C TYR A 7 2.67 6.56 30.90
N GLU A 8 3.76 6.03 30.40
CA GLU A 8 4.29 6.32 29.08
C GLU A 8 4.86 5.05 28.46
N ALA A 9 4.59 4.83 27.17
CA ALA A 9 5.11 3.71 26.42
C ALA A 9 5.52 4.15 25.00
N ILE A 10 6.36 3.35 24.34
CA ILE A 10 6.82 3.63 22.98
C ILE A 10 5.65 3.44 22.03
N MET A 11 5.41 4.41 21.13
CA MET A 11 4.32 4.40 20.14
C MET A 11 2.91 4.30 20.72
N GLU A 12 2.76 4.62 22.00
CA GLU A 12 1.47 4.66 22.70
C GLU A 12 1.21 6.04 23.30
N GLU A 13 0.01 6.21 23.83
CA GLU A 13 -0.37 7.45 24.52
C GLU A 13 0.33 7.60 25.84
N CYS A 14 0.79 8.83 26.14
CA CYS A 14 1.24 9.19 27.46
C CYS A 14 0.07 9.72 28.28
N SER A 15 -0.18 9.15 29.46
CA SER A 15 -1.27 9.54 30.33
C SER A 15 -0.84 9.83 31.76
N LEU A 16 -1.60 10.68 32.44
CA LEU A 16 -1.50 10.97 33.87
C LEU A 16 -2.86 10.70 34.51
N THR A 17 -2.92 9.64 35.32
CA THR A 17 -4.14 9.25 36.04
C THR A 17 -4.07 9.75 37.48
N LEU A 18 -5.01 10.62 37.87
CA LEU A 18 -5.10 11.19 39.18
C LEU A 18 -6.32 10.67 39.92
N TYR A 19 -6.11 10.08 41.09
CA TYR A 19 -7.16 9.66 42.02
C TYR A 19 -7.19 10.58 43.24
N PHE A 20 -8.35 11.16 43.53
CA PHE A 20 -8.50 11.96 44.74
C PHE A 20 -9.95 11.95 45.26
N ASP A 21 -10.11 12.22 46.54
CA ASP A 21 -11.42 12.40 47.18
C ASP A 21 -11.67 13.87 47.43
N TYR A 22 -12.91 14.31 47.25
CA TYR A 22 -13.33 15.66 47.54
C TYR A 22 -14.69 15.68 48.26
N PRO A 23 -14.87 16.58 49.25
CA PRO A 23 -16.07 16.58 50.08
C PRO A 23 -17.32 17.16 49.40
N GLY A 24 -17.26 17.56 48.16
CA GLY A 24 -18.39 18.10 47.38
C GLY A 24 -18.26 17.75 45.92
N TYR A 25 -19.31 18.00 45.16
CA TYR A 25 -19.23 17.89 43.70
C TYR A 25 -18.45 19.08 43.15
N ILE A 26 -17.47 18.79 42.33
CA ILE A 26 -16.73 19.77 41.52
C ILE A 26 -16.71 19.35 40.05
N GLU A 27 -16.91 20.30 39.18
CA GLU A 27 -16.76 20.09 37.74
C GLU A 27 -15.40 20.59 37.32
N ILE A 28 -14.62 19.70 36.68
CA ILE A 28 -13.32 20.05 36.13
C ILE A 28 -13.48 20.18 34.62
N PRO A 29 -13.38 21.37 34.05
CA PRO A 29 -13.63 21.59 32.63
C PRO A 29 -12.67 20.79 31.74
N VAL A 30 -13.19 20.22 30.65
CA VAL A 30 -12.35 19.70 29.56
C VAL A 30 -11.44 20.81 29.04
N GLY A 31 -10.16 20.49 28.81
CA GLY A 31 -9.13 21.45 28.51
C GLY A 31 -8.32 21.94 29.71
N SER A 32 -8.73 21.58 30.96
CA SER A 32 -7.86 21.78 32.13
C SER A 32 -6.55 21.02 31.97
N TRP A 33 -5.45 21.60 32.46
CA TRP A 33 -4.13 21.01 32.25
C TRP A 33 -3.26 21.14 33.51
N CYS A 34 -2.22 20.28 33.56
CA CYS A 34 -1.13 20.39 34.54
C CYS A 34 0.19 19.95 33.89
N ASP A 35 1.29 20.49 34.45
CA ASP A 35 2.63 20.09 34.05
C ASP A 35 3.17 19.05 35.05
N PHE A 36 3.69 17.93 34.51
CA PHE A 36 4.28 16.86 35.28
C PHE A 36 5.49 16.26 34.52
N TYR A 37 6.63 16.14 35.17
CA TYR A 37 7.89 15.67 34.58
C TYR A 37 8.25 16.37 33.25
N GLY A 38 8.03 17.67 33.17
CA GLY A 38 8.35 18.49 31.99
C GLY A 38 7.38 18.37 30.82
N LYS A 39 6.37 17.51 30.91
CA LYS A 39 5.31 17.35 29.92
C LYS A 39 4.03 18.02 30.39
N ARG A 40 3.24 18.52 29.44
CA ARG A 40 1.90 19.05 29.71
C ARG A 40 0.83 18.02 29.45
N TYR A 41 0.07 17.70 30.49
CA TYR A 41 -1.07 16.79 30.43
C TYR A 41 -2.36 17.59 30.47
N SER A 42 -3.28 17.32 29.57
CA SER A 42 -4.55 18.02 29.47
C SER A 42 -5.74 17.06 29.50
N LEU A 43 -6.82 17.48 30.13
CA LEU A 43 -8.05 16.73 30.23
C LEU A 43 -8.80 16.82 28.88
N LYS A 44 -8.92 15.71 28.17
CA LYS A 44 -9.60 15.62 26.87
C LYS A 44 -11.03 15.14 26.95
N ARG A 45 -11.42 14.55 28.06
CA ARG A 45 -12.76 13.98 28.36
C ARG A 45 -13.21 14.36 29.75
N ASP A 46 -14.50 14.28 30.02
CA ASP A 46 -15.04 14.57 31.34
C ASP A 46 -14.42 13.66 32.41
N SER A 47 -14.30 14.21 33.63
CA SER A 47 -13.80 13.46 34.76
C SER A 47 -14.76 12.35 35.18
N ASN A 48 -14.23 11.18 35.48
CA ASN A 48 -15.02 10.15 36.13
C ASN A 48 -15.12 10.43 37.61
N PHE A 49 -16.32 10.30 38.19
CA PHE A 49 -16.50 10.41 39.62
C PHE A 49 -17.48 9.37 40.15
N LYS A 50 -17.36 9.03 41.44
CA LYS A 50 -18.26 8.17 42.18
C LYS A 50 -18.65 8.86 43.47
N LYS A 51 -19.97 9.01 43.70
CA LYS A 51 -20.50 9.53 44.94
C LYS A 51 -20.66 8.39 45.96
N ASN A 52 -19.80 8.38 46.98
CA ASN A 52 -19.80 7.36 48.03
C ASN A 52 -20.58 7.82 49.30
N GLY A 53 -20.98 9.11 49.35
CA GLY A 53 -21.72 9.73 50.44
C GLY A 53 -22.02 11.19 50.15
N GLU A 54 -22.77 11.88 51.02
CA GLU A 54 -23.13 13.29 50.81
C GLU A 54 -21.90 14.22 50.74
N ARG A 55 -20.84 13.83 51.44
CA ARG A 55 -19.56 14.60 51.49
C ARG A 55 -18.38 13.74 51.10
N ASN A 56 -18.59 12.78 50.19
CA ASN A 56 -17.49 11.93 49.70
C ASN A 56 -17.70 11.62 48.23
N PHE A 57 -16.97 12.36 47.39
CA PHE A 57 -16.86 12.15 45.94
C PHE A 57 -15.44 11.69 45.61
N GLU A 58 -15.32 10.55 44.99
CA GLU A 58 -14.09 9.97 44.48
C GLU A 58 -13.96 10.33 43.01
N TYR A 59 -12.87 11.00 42.63
CA TYR A 59 -12.60 11.44 41.26
C TYR A 59 -11.47 10.65 40.65
N THR A 60 -11.61 10.33 39.38
CA THR A 60 -10.56 9.82 38.51
C THR A 60 -10.42 10.73 37.32
N LEU A 61 -9.28 11.40 37.19
CA LEU A 61 -8.92 12.22 36.05
C LEU A 61 -7.90 11.48 35.21
N ILE A 62 -8.14 11.38 33.92
CA ILE A 62 -7.17 10.91 32.94
C ILE A 62 -6.79 12.09 32.07
N LEU A 63 -5.59 12.57 32.25
CA LEU A 63 -5.02 13.66 31.45
C LEU A 63 -4.02 13.06 30.47
N GLU A 64 -3.99 13.61 29.28
CA GLU A 64 -3.25 13.05 28.13
C GLU A 64 -2.34 14.12 27.52
N THR A 65 -1.26 13.70 26.87
CA THR A 65 -0.28 14.55 26.21
C THR A 65 -0.64 14.81 24.74
N GLY A 66 0.31 15.29 23.94
CA GLY A 66 0.09 15.62 22.53
C GLY A 66 -0.25 14.44 21.63
N GLU A 67 0.10 13.23 22.04
CA GLU A 67 -0.29 12.00 21.33
C GLU A 67 -1.81 11.89 21.20
N ALA A 68 -2.55 12.28 22.25
CA ALA A 68 -4.00 12.30 22.22
C ALA A 68 -4.58 13.29 21.19
N ASP A 69 -3.88 14.40 20.90
CA ASP A 69 -4.29 15.32 19.83
C ASP A 69 -4.24 14.62 18.46
N ALA A 70 -3.24 13.79 18.23
CA ALA A 70 -3.10 13.03 16.99
C ALA A 70 -4.21 11.97 16.79
N MET A 71 -4.79 11.45 17.87
CA MET A 71 -5.93 10.54 17.83
C MET A 71 -7.25 11.22 17.44
N LEU A 72 -7.37 12.53 17.69
CA LEU A 72 -8.62 13.25 17.48
C LEU A 72 -8.76 13.80 16.05
N TRP A 73 -7.66 13.94 15.31
CA TRP A 73 -7.65 14.65 14.05
C TRP A 73 -7.30 13.75 12.88
N LYS A 74 -7.99 13.99 11.75
CA LYS A 74 -7.82 13.19 10.53
C LYS A 74 -6.82 13.82 9.58
N VAL A 75 -6.09 12.95 8.87
CA VAL A 75 -5.18 13.34 7.81
C VAL A 75 -5.97 13.91 6.63
N ARG A 76 -5.49 15.01 6.06
CA ARG A 76 -5.99 15.61 4.83
C ARG A 76 -4.84 15.92 3.90
N HIS A 77 -5.07 15.74 2.63
CA HIS A 77 -4.13 16.18 1.61
C HIS A 77 -3.93 17.71 1.66
N THR A 78 -2.71 18.17 1.46
CA THR A 78 -2.37 19.60 1.66
C THR A 78 -2.95 20.52 0.61
N VAL A 79 -3.12 20.04 -0.63
CA VAL A 79 -3.56 20.84 -1.79
C VAL A 79 -5.08 20.82 -1.92
N ASP A 80 -5.66 19.67 -2.19
CA ASP A 80 -7.09 19.51 -2.50
C ASP A 80 -7.99 19.26 -1.29
N ARG A 81 -7.38 19.08 -0.09
CA ARG A 81 -8.07 18.85 1.17
C ARG A 81 -8.83 17.53 1.26
N SER A 82 -8.62 16.62 0.32
CA SER A 82 -9.21 15.29 0.34
C SER A 82 -8.81 14.51 1.60
N ILE A 83 -9.71 13.64 2.06
CA ILE A 83 -9.51 12.76 3.22
C ILE A 83 -9.35 11.29 2.80
N LYS A 84 -9.49 11.03 1.49
CA LYS A 84 -9.21 9.76 0.84
C LYS A 84 -8.25 10.03 -0.33
N PHE A 85 -7.00 9.63 -0.18
CA PHE A 85 -5.96 9.84 -1.18
C PHE A 85 -4.78 8.90 -0.96
N SER A 86 -4.01 8.66 -2.01
CA SER A 86 -2.71 7.99 -1.95
C SER A 86 -1.61 9.04 -1.96
N TYR A 87 -0.60 8.84 -1.14
CA TYR A 87 0.53 9.75 -1.07
C TYR A 87 1.84 8.96 -1.16
N THR A 88 2.59 9.21 -2.23
CA THR A 88 3.90 8.58 -2.47
C THR A 88 4.98 9.58 -2.11
N ALA A 89 5.80 9.25 -1.13
CA ALA A 89 6.85 10.15 -0.66
C ALA A 89 7.93 9.40 0.13
N LYS A 90 9.03 10.10 0.41
CA LYS A 90 10.05 9.67 1.37
C LYS A 90 9.55 9.80 2.81
N PRO A 91 10.17 9.11 3.79
CA PRO A 91 9.75 9.16 5.20
C PRO A 91 9.58 10.58 5.75
N HIS A 92 10.53 11.45 5.48
CA HIS A 92 10.50 12.84 5.95
C HIS A 92 9.31 13.64 5.37
N GLU A 93 8.96 13.43 4.11
CA GLU A 93 7.83 14.13 3.48
C GLU A 93 6.48 13.62 3.99
N HIS A 94 6.36 12.30 4.25
CA HIS A 94 5.21 11.74 4.95
C HIS A 94 5.05 12.37 6.33
N LEU A 95 6.13 12.42 7.11
CA LEU A 95 6.11 13.01 8.43
C LEU A 95 5.75 14.50 8.39
N ARG A 96 6.26 15.25 7.39
CA ARG A 96 5.91 16.65 7.16
C ARG A 96 4.44 16.84 6.89
N LEU A 97 3.83 16.00 6.04
CA LEU A 97 2.38 16.02 5.78
C LEU A 97 1.57 15.88 7.08
N LEU A 98 1.96 14.97 7.97
CA LEU A 98 1.27 14.73 9.23
C LEU A 98 1.44 15.92 10.20
N VAL A 99 2.64 16.47 10.30
CA VAL A 99 2.94 17.67 11.11
C VAL A 99 2.18 18.91 10.60
N GLU A 100 2.08 19.10 9.29
CA GLU A 100 1.26 20.18 8.72
C GLU A 100 -0.23 19.99 9.07
N ASN A 101 -0.70 18.76 9.10
CA ASN A 101 -2.06 18.45 9.53
C ASN A 101 -2.31 18.74 11.01
N LEU A 102 -1.35 18.45 11.89
CA LEU A 102 -1.42 18.80 13.32
C LEU A 102 -1.41 20.31 13.53
N ASN A 103 -0.52 21.03 12.86
CA ASN A 103 -0.39 22.48 12.97
C ASN A 103 -1.64 23.26 12.50
N ARG A 104 -2.54 22.63 11.77
CA ARG A 104 -3.84 23.25 11.41
C ARG A 104 -4.78 23.44 12.60
N ARG A 105 -4.63 22.64 13.64
CA ARG A 105 -5.49 22.64 14.82
C ARG A 105 -4.77 23.16 16.07
N SER A 106 -3.49 22.82 16.23
CA SER A 106 -2.66 23.20 17.36
C SER A 106 -1.27 23.58 16.84
N THR A 107 -0.80 24.76 17.17
CA THR A 107 0.53 25.24 16.75
C THR A 107 1.64 24.65 17.61
N GLY A 108 2.87 24.64 17.08
CA GLY A 108 4.06 24.23 17.84
C GLY A 108 4.58 22.83 17.48
N TRP A 109 3.97 22.15 16.51
CA TRP A 109 4.46 20.87 16.02
C TRP A 109 5.61 21.05 15.04
N LYS A 110 6.65 20.23 15.19
CA LYS A 110 7.83 20.22 14.33
C LYS A 110 8.21 18.81 13.92
N VAL A 111 8.81 18.69 12.75
CA VAL A 111 9.49 17.47 12.31
C VAL A 111 10.86 17.43 13.00
N GLY A 112 11.15 16.32 13.64
CA GLY A 112 12.44 16.00 14.26
C GLY A 112 13.31 15.11 13.38
N ASP A 113 14.09 14.25 14.05
CA ASP A 113 14.92 13.27 13.35
C ASP A 113 14.03 12.28 12.60
N CYS A 114 14.43 11.96 11.38
CA CYS A 114 13.71 11.03 10.53
C CYS A 114 14.71 10.10 9.86
N ILE A 115 14.37 8.82 9.78
CA ILE A 115 15.16 7.85 9.03
C ILE A 115 15.20 8.21 7.55
N GLU A 116 16.26 7.82 6.87
CA GLU A 116 16.33 7.85 5.42
C GLU A 116 15.66 6.59 4.85
N GLY A 117 15.00 6.73 3.72
CA GLY A 117 14.33 5.61 3.04
C GLY A 117 13.90 5.97 1.63
N THR A 118 13.55 4.95 0.87
CA THR A 118 12.98 5.11 -0.47
C THR A 118 11.56 5.64 -0.41
N GLU A 119 11.08 6.13 -1.53
CA GLU A 119 9.69 6.56 -1.66
C GLU A 119 8.76 5.33 -1.56
N LYS A 120 7.79 5.42 -0.67
CA LYS A 120 6.75 4.40 -0.50
C LYS A 120 5.37 5.05 -0.52
N VAL A 121 4.36 4.27 -0.86
CA VAL A 121 2.96 4.75 -0.96
C VAL A 121 2.23 4.48 0.34
N ILE A 122 1.54 5.48 0.89
CA ILE A 122 0.56 5.30 1.96
C ILE A 122 -0.82 5.72 1.44
N ASN A 123 -1.80 4.88 1.66
CA ASN A 123 -3.19 5.12 1.29
C ASN A 123 -3.99 5.59 2.51
N TYR A 124 -4.33 6.88 2.52
CA TYR A 124 -5.15 7.46 3.58
C TYR A 124 -6.64 7.36 3.23
N ASN A 125 -7.43 6.79 4.13
CA ASN A 125 -8.88 6.70 3.99
C ASN A 125 -9.55 7.05 5.32
N HIS A 126 -9.89 8.31 5.51
CA HIS A 126 -10.43 8.81 6.79
C HIS A 126 -9.53 8.51 8.01
N THR A 127 -8.22 8.34 7.78
CA THR A 127 -7.22 7.92 8.76
C THR A 127 -7.00 9.01 9.81
N TYR A 128 -6.92 8.65 11.08
CA TYR A 128 -6.46 9.54 12.13
C TYR A 128 -4.94 9.73 12.06
N ILE A 129 -4.45 10.84 12.55
CA ILE A 129 -3.01 11.18 12.45
C ILE A 129 -2.16 10.17 13.25
N LEU A 130 -2.65 9.70 14.41
CA LEU A 130 -1.94 8.68 15.19
C LEU A 130 -1.83 7.35 14.42
N ASP A 131 -2.92 6.92 13.80
CA ASP A 131 -2.91 5.72 12.95
C ASP A 131 -1.96 5.89 11.77
N ALA A 132 -1.87 7.11 11.21
CA ALA A 132 -0.93 7.41 10.14
C ALA A 132 0.54 7.37 10.62
N PHE A 133 0.84 7.76 11.87
CA PHE A 133 2.17 7.55 12.44
C PHE A 133 2.50 6.08 12.60
N ASN A 134 1.54 5.27 13.04
CA ASN A 134 1.70 3.83 13.17
C ASN A 134 1.92 3.18 11.81
N GLN A 135 1.11 3.52 10.79
CA GLN A 135 1.31 3.05 9.41
C GLN A 135 2.67 3.43 8.85
N LEU A 136 3.13 4.66 9.15
CA LEU A 136 4.43 5.14 8.69
C LEU A 136 5.57 4.39 9.37
N ALA A 137 5.47 4.15 10.68
CA ALA A 137 6.45 3.38 11.45
C ALA A 137 6.52 1.93 10.98
N GLU A 138 5.37 1.28 10.75
CA GLU A 138 5.28 -0.08 10.23
C GLU A 138 5.87 -0.19 8.81
N LEU A 139 5.48 0.73 7.91
CA LEU A 139 5.95 0.74 6.52
C LEU A 139 7.47 0.85 6.39
N TYR A 140 8.10 1.58 7.31
CA TYR A 140 9.56 1.78 7.34
C TYR A 140 10.27 0.99 8.45
N GLU A 141 9.58 0.04 9.09
CA GLU A 141 10.12 -0.84 10.15
C GLU A 141 10.87 -0.06 11.23
N THR A 142 10.25 1.00 11.72
CA THR A 142 10.82 1.93 12.69
C THR A 142 9.81 2.30 13.77
N GLU A 143 10.17 3.25 14.60
CA GLU A 143 9.32 3.73 15.69
C GLU A 143 9.13 5.23 15.57
N TRP A 144 8.05 5.76 16.14
CA TRP A 144 7.85 7.19 16.29
C TRP A 144 7.90 7.60 17.77
N GLN A 145 8.32 8.83 18.01
CA GLN A 145 8.36 9.43 19.34
C GLN A 145 8.00 10.92 19.27
N ILE A 146 7.16 11.37 20.20
CA ILE A 146 6.86 12.79 20.40
C ILE A 146 7.66 13.27 21.61
N ILE A 147 8.49 14.29 21.40
CA ILE A 147 9.21 14.97 22.46
C ILE A 147 8.57 16.34 22.67
N GLU A 148 8.07 16.58 23.88
CA GLU A 148 7.45 17.85 24.26
C GLU A 148 8.40 18.69 25.10
N GLU A 149 8.56 19.95 24.75
CA GLU A 149 9.38 20.92 25.46
C GLU A 149 8.64 22.23 25.63
N THR A 150 8.86 22.89 26.75
CA THR A 150 8.37 24.26 26.97
C THR A 150 9.51 25.26 26.75
N VAL A 151 9.47 25.96 25.62
CA VAL A 151 10.45 27.00 25.28
C VAL A 151 9.76 28.35 25.32
N GLU A 152 10.26 29.25 26.15
CA GLU A 152 9.69 30.60 26.32
C GLU A 152 8.17 30.63 26.62
N GLY A 153 7.69 29.65 27.39
CA GLY A 153 6.27 29.51 27.73
C GLY A 153 5.39 28.91 26.62
N LYS A 154 5.96 28.57 25.46
CA LYS A 154 5.26 27.87 24.36
C LYS A 154 5.58 26.40 24.38
N GLN A 155 4.55 25.58 24.19
CA GLN A 155 4.70 24.13 24.00
C GLN A 155 5.21 23.86 22.58
N ILE A 156 6.35 23.22 22.48
CA ILE A 156 6.91 22.69 21.23
C ILE A 156 6.82 21.18 21.30
N LYS A 157 6.25 20.58 20.26
CA LYS A 157 6.07 19.15 20.12
C LYS A 157 6.84 18.69 18.89
N THR A 158 7.92 17.97 19.09
CA THR A 158 8.76 17.48 18.01
C THR A 158 8.51 15.99 17.78
N ILE A 159 8.16 15.61 16.56
CA ILE A 159 7.94 14.23 16.18
C ILE A 159 9.19 13.69 15.52
N HIS A 160 9.71 12.60 16.06
CA HIS A 160 10.80 11.83 15.50
C HIS A 160 10.28 10.53 14.90
N LEU A 161 10.80 10.13 13.76
CA LEU A 161 10.56 8.85 13.11
C LEU A 161 11.89 8.08 13.06
N ARG A 162 12.20 7.39 14.11
CA ARG A 162 13.42 6.61 14.29
C ARG A 162 13.25 5.63 15.43
N LYS A 163 14.06 4.59 15.45
CA LYS A 163 14.10 3.68 16.60
C LYS A 163 14.43 4.45 17.87
N VAL A 164 13.63 4.23 18.91
CA VAL A 164 13.76 4.93 20.20
C VAL A 164 14.78 4.18 21.05
N GLU A 165 16.04 4.60 20.98
CA GLU A 165 17.17 3.96 21.65
C GLU A 165 18.02 4.97 22.39
N TYR A 166 18.26 4.70 23.70
CA TYR A 166 19.10 5.54 24.55
C TYR A 166 20.01 4.68 25.42
N ASN A 167 21.18 5.22 25.74
CA ASN A 167 22.14 4.61 26.68
C ASN A 167 22.61 3.18 26.35
N LYS A 168 22.65 2.81 25.07
CA LYS A 168 23.05 1.46 24.62
C LYS A 168 24.50 1.12 25.00
N GLU A 169 25.41 2.09 24.94
CA GLU A 169 26.81 1.93 25.32
C GLU A 169 27.03 1.91 26.85
N ASN A 170 26.10 2.49 27.61
CA ASN A 170 26.17 2.54 29.07
C ASN A 170 24.81 2.20 29.68
N PRO A 171 24.34 0.94 29.52
CA PRO A 171 23.00 0.54 29.93
C PRO A 171 22.82 0.59 31.45
N LEU A 172 21.58 0.65 31.89
CA LEU A 172 21.23 0.52 33.29
C LEU A 172 21.34 -0.98 33.69
N LYS A 173 22.13 -1.30 34.70
CA LYS A 173 22.24 -2.65 35.19
C LYS A 173 21.16 -2.96 36.21
N LEU A 174 20.29 -3.92 35.90
CA LEU A 174 19.20 -4.36 36.78
C LEU A 174 19.20 -5.87 36.94
N SER A 175 18.95 -6.31 38.16
CA SER A 175 18.66 -7.70 38.49
C SER A 175 17.70 -7.77 39.66
N TYR A 176 17.18 -8.96 39.93
CA TYR A 176 16.29 -9.16 41.07
C TYR A 176 17.09 -9.30 42.36
N GLY A 177 16.53 -8.75 43.44
CA GLY A 177 17.04 -8.90 44.77
C GLY A 177 17.49 -7.60 45.45
N LYS A 178 17.71 -7.67 46.74
CA LYS A 178 18.09 -6.51 47.57
C LYS A 178 19.44 -5.93 47.13
N GLY A 179 19.40 -4.68 46.67
CA GLY A 179 20.59 -3.97 46.20
C GLY A 179 20.89 -4.16 44.71
N HIS A 180 20.03 -4.82 43.95
CA HIS A 180 20.23 -5.13 42.54
C HIS A 180 19.25 -4.42 41.60
N GLY A 181 18.38 -3.57 42.12
CA GLY A 181 17.48 -2.74 41.35
C GLY A 181 16.01 -3.11 41.48
N PHE A 182 15.63 -4.34 41.19
CA PHE A 182 14.26 -4.81 41.40
C PHE A 182 14.08 -5.38 42.81
N LYS A 183 13.00 -4.95 43.47
CA LYS A 183 12.70 -5.37 44.84
C LYS A 183 11.78 -6.58 44.91
N VAL A 184 10.72 -6.55 44.16
CA VAL A 184 9.63 -7.52 44.13
C VAL A 184 9.02 -7.58 42.75
N GLY A 185 8.49 -8.74 42.34
CA GLY A 185 7.57 -8.83 41.23
C GLY A 185 8.21 -8.70 39.86
N VAL A 186 9.45 -9.17 39.68
CA VAL A 186 9.95 -9.34 38.32
C VAL A 186 9.19 -10.50 37.70
N GLY A 187 8.29 -10.15 36.82
CA GLY A 187 7.48 -11.08 36.03
C GLY A 187 8.04 -11.21 34.61
N ARG A 188 7.85 -12.37 34.01
CA ARG A 188 8.05 -12.59 32.60
C ARG A 188 6.72 -13.00 31.97
N GLU A 189 6.26 -12.20 31.05
CA GLU A 189 5.16 -12.56 30.18
C GLU A 189 5.74 -13.10 28.88
N SER A 190 5.24 -14.24 28.41
CA SER A 190 5.59 -14.72 27.08
C SER A 190 4.84 -13.88 26.07
N GLY A 191 5.54 -13.33 25.11
CA GLY A 191 4.95 -12.74 23.93
C GLY A 191 4.26 -13.78 23.03
N GLU A 192 3.98 -13.41 21.83
CA GLU A 192 3.42 -14.30 20.83
C GLU A 192 4.37 -15.46 20.50
N ILE A 193 3.81 -16.56 19.99
CA ILE A 193 4.62 -17.66 19.47
C ILE A 193 5.36 -17.13 18.24
N PRO A 194 6.70 -17.15 18.21
CA PRO A 194 7.44 -16.64 17.06
C PRO A 194 7.16 -17.48 15.81
N PRO A 195 7.13 -16.87 14.63
CA PRO A 195 7.03 -17.61 13.39
C PRO A 195 8.30 -18.43 13.13
N GLU A 196 8.12 -19.61 12.56
CA GLU A 196 9.20 -20.48 12.10
C GLU A 196 9.21 -20.64 10.58
N ILE A 197 8.09 -20.28 9.92
CA ILE A 197 7.89 -20.34 8.49
C ILE A 197 7.25 -19.02 8.05
N ILE A 198 7.81 -18.37 7.03
CA ILE A 198 7.22 -17.19 6.40
C ILE A 198 6.70 -17.58 5.03
N LEU A 199 5.40 -17.48 4.83
CA LEU A 199 4.74 -17.58 3.53
C LEU A 199 4.89 -16.23 2.83
N VAL A 200 5.45 -16.24 1.62
CA VAL A 200 5.74 -14.99 0.90
C VAL A 200 4.67 -14.75 -0.16
N GLU A 201 3.88 -13.71 0.02
CA GLU A 201 2.96 -13.23 -1.00
C GLU A 201 3.73 -12.42 -2.04
N THR A 202 3.66 -12.83 -3.30
CA THR A 202 4.41 -12.23 -4.41
C THR A 202 3.46 -11.71 -5.48
N THR A 203 4.01 -11.01 -6.46
CA THR A 203 3.27 -10.36 -7.53
C THR A 203 3.20 -11.18 -8.81
N ASP A 204 2.21 -10.88 -9.66
CA ASP A 204 2.10 -11.32 -11.06
C ASP A 204 2.64 -10.27 -12.05
N ARG A 205 3.11 -9.11 -11.56
CA ARG A 205 3.64 -8.03 -12.41
C ARG A 205 4.88 -8.48 -13.16
N ASN A 206 4.92 -8.23 -14.47
CA ASN A 206 6.03 -8.61 -15.35
C ASN A 206 6.33 -10.13 -15.37
N ILE A 207 5.31 -10.95 -15.10
CA ILE A 207 5.36 -12.41 -15.16
C ILE A 207 4.39 -12.88 -16.23
N ASP A 208 4.92 -13.55 -17.26
CA ASP A 208 4.10 -14.27 -18.24
C ASP A 208 3.90 -15.71 -17.78
N TYR A 209 2.71 -16.02 -17.32
CA TYR A 209 2.33 -17.35 -16.87
C TYR A 209 2.67 -18.45 -17.89
N SER A 210 2.52 -18.16 -19.19
CA SER A 210 2.71 -19.15 -20.25
C SER A 210 4.17 -19.61 -20.39
N THR A 211 5.12 -18.72 -20.08
CA THR A 211 6.56 -18.96 -20.22
C THR A 211 7.24 -19.21 -18.85
N TYR A 212 6.76 -18.56 -17.80
CA TYR A 212 7.33 -18.69 -16.45
C TYR A 212 6.84 -19.96 -15.72
N GLY A 213 5.62 -20.42 -16.01
CA GLY A 213 5.02 -21.63 -15.44
C GLY A 213 4.37 -21.44 -14.07
N SER A 214 4.31 -20.20 -13.57
CA SER A 214 3.56 -19.80 -12.38
C SER A 214 2.89 -18.46 -12.64
N LYS A 215 1.70 -18.25 -12.05
CA LYS A 215 0.99 -16.96 -12.14
C LYS A 215 1.73 -15.87 -11.36
N TYR A 216 2.33 -16.25 -10.25
CA TYR A 216 3.04 -15.32 -9.37
C TYR A 216 4.54 -15.59 -9.40
N LEU A 217 5.33 -14.58 -9.09
CA LEU A 217 6.77 -14.70 -8.89
C LEU A 217 7.03 -15.77 -7.81
N LEU A 218 8.01 -16.65 -8.04
CA LEU A 218 8.43 -17.65 -7.07
C LEU A 218 9.78 -17.26 -6.47
N LEU A 219 9.99 -17.61 -5.21
CA LEU A 219 11.32 -17.56 -4.60
C LEU A 219 12.26 -18.57 -5.30
N PRO A 220 13.59 -18.41 -5.17
CA PRO A 220 14.55 -19.40 -5.66
C PRO A 220 14.29 -20.74 -4.97
N LYS A 221 14.09 -21.83 -5.71
CA LYS A 221 13.68 -23.13 -5.15
C LYS A 221 14.85 -23.88 -4.54
N ASN A 222 14.67 -24.41 -3.32
CA ASN A 222 15.67 -25.17 -2.57
C ASN A 222 17.03 -24.43 -2.45
N LYS A 223 16.98 -23.14 -2.22
CA LYS A 223 18.18 -22.30 -2.04
C LYS A 223 18.36 -21.90 -0.59
N THR A 224 19.59 -21.58 -0.25
CA THR A 224 19.96 -21.11 1.08
C THR A 224 20.65 -19.76 1.01
N ILE A 225 20.50 -18.95 2.07
CA ILE A 225 21.19 -17.68 2.24
C ILE A 225 21.60 -17.54 3.71
N ARG A 226 22.70 -16.84 3.96
CA ARG A 226 23.16 -16.51 5.31
C ARG A 226 22.98 -15.03 5.58
N PHE A 227 22.43 -14.72 6.74
CA PHE A 227 22.18 -13.35 7.19
C PHE A 227 22.61 -13.18 8.65
N ASP A 228 23.35 -12.13 8.96
CA ASP A 228 23.90 -11.88 10.31
C ASP A 228 23.06 -10.90 11.14
N GLY A 229 21.91 -10.47 10.60
CA GLY A 229 21.03 -9.46 11.18
C GLY A 229 21.25 -8.06 10.62
N ILE A 230 22.31 -7.85 9.82
CA ILE A 230 22.63 -6.58 9.16
C ILE A 230 22.94 -6.83 7.69
N LYS A 231 23.75 -7.86 7.39
CA LYS A 231 24.30 -8.13 6.06
C LYS A 231 24.15 -9.58 5.64
N PHE A 232 24.06 -9.78 4.35
CA PHE A 232 24.12 -11.09 3.72
C PHE A 232 25.55 -11.52 3.43
N GLU A 233 25.77 -12.81 3.27
CA GLU A 233 27.12 -13.45 3.16
C GLU A 233 28.04 -12.82 2.11
N ASN A 234 27.48 -12.26 1.04
CA ASN A 234 28.27 -11.66 -0.05
C ASN A 234 28.51 -10.16 0.11
N GLU A 235 28.11 -9.57 1.23
CA GLU A 235 28.22 -8.14 1.49
C GLU A 235 29.45 -7.82 2.36
N GLU A 236 30.08 -6.67 2.09
CA GLU A 236 31.26 -6.24 2.85
C GLU A 236 30.88 -5.99 4.33
N GLY A 237 31.65 -6.61 5.25
CA GLY A 237 31.43 -6.51 6.70
C GLY A 237 30.46 -7.54 7.27
N PHE A 238 30.13 -8.61 6.53
CA PHE A 238 29.35 -9.74 7.03
C PHE A 238 30.06 -10.47 8.18
N ASP A 239 29.33 -10.74 9.27
CA ASP A 239 29.81 -11.46 10.46
C ASP A 239 29.30 -12.91 10.45
N SER A 240 30.14 -13.82 10.02
CA SER A 240 29.80 -15.25 9.95
C SER A 240 29.48 -15.90 11.29
N THR A 241 29.89 -15.30 12.42
CA THR A 241 29.69 -15.85 13.77
C THR A 241 28.26 -15.62 14.28
N LYS A 242 27.60 -14.59 13.80
CA LYS A 242 26.21 -14.23 14.13
C LYS A 242 25.20 -14.71 13.10
N ALA A 243 25.72 -15.15 11.94
CA ALA A 243 24.87 -15.46 10.80
C ALA A 243 24.00 -16.69 11.04
N ARG A 244 22.73 -16.55 10.70
CA ARG A 244 21.73 -17.62 10.64
C ARG A 244 21.53 -18.07 9.20
N ILE A 245 21.12 -19.31 8.98
CA ILE A 245 20.94 -19.89 7.64
C ILE A 245 19.47 -20.06 7.37
N TYR A 246 19.00 -19.43 6.30
CA TYR A 246 17.61 -19.50 5.81
C TYR A 246 17.55 -20.32 4.53
N LYS A 247 16.46 -21.04 4.33
CA LYS A 247 16.20 -21.82 3.12
C LYS A 247 14.80 -21.60 2.60
N THR A 248 14.66 -21.73 1.30
CA THR A 248 13.37 -21.81 0.62
C THR A 248 12.94 -23.26 0.45
N ASP A 249 11.63 -23.47 0.29
CA ASP A 249 11.04 -24.78 -0.02
C ASP A 249 11.24 -25.20 -1.49
N ALA A 250 10.74 -26.38 -1.83
CA ALA A 250 10.82 -26.93 -3.17
C ALA A 250 9.89 -26.19 -4.18
N ASP A 251 8.83 -25.58 -3.66
CA ASP A 251 7.85 -24.88 -4.46
C ASP A 251 8.22 -23.40 -4.68
N GLY A 252 9.09 -22.84 -3.82
CA GLY A 252 9.51 -21.44 -3.87
C GLY A 252 8.46 -20.49 -3.29
N THR A 253 7.76 -20.92 -2.22
CA THR A 253 6.64 -20.17 -1.63
C THR A 253 6.87 -19.75 -0.19
N CYS A 254 7.82 -20.36 0.51
CA CYS A 254 8.09 -20.04 1.89
C CYS A 254 9.58 -20.05 2.24
N VAL A 255 9.89 -19.38 3.36
CA VAL A 255 11.22 -19.28 3.93
C VAL A 255 11.22 -19.81 5.36
N MET A 256 12.22 -20.59 5.73
CA MET A 256 12.41 -21.13 7.07
C MET A 256 13.90 -21.25 7.41
N ARG A 257 14.20 -21.51 8.66
CA ARG A 257 15.58 -21.81 9.10
C ARG A 257 16.09 -23.13 8.50
N ALA A 258 17.33 -23.13 8.02
CA ALA A 258 17.99 -24.35 7.54
C ALA A 258 18.78 -25.07 8.65
N ASP A 259 19.24 -24.34 9.64
CA ASP A 259 20.10 -24.78 10.75
C ASP A 259 19.35 -25.02 12.06
N LYS A 260 18.01 -25.00 12.03
CA LYS A 260 17.14 -25.23 13.20
C LYS A 260 15.97 -26.13 12.80
N GLU A 261 15.63 -27.08 13.64
CA GLU A 261 14.41 -27.88 13.46
C GLU A 261 13.16 -27.06 13.84
N LEU A 262 12.09 -27.26 13.09
CA LEU A 262 10.80 -26.64 13.38
C LEU A 262 10.23 -27.23 14.68
N THR A 263 9.79 -26.37 15.57
CA THR A 263 9.22 -26.76 16.88
C THR A 263 7.70 -26.67 16.88
N THR A 264 7.17 -25.54 16.46
CA THR A 264 5.74 -25.27 16.39
C THR A 264 5.24 -25.23 14.96
N ALA A 265 6.17 -25.02 14.01
CA ALA A 265 5.88 -24.76 12.60
C ALA A 265 4.85 -23.63 12.42
N LYS A 266 4.87 -22.62 13.31
CA LYS A 266 4.00 -21.46 13.16
C LYS A 266 4.32 -20.76 11.87
N GLU A 267 3.31 -20.58 11.05
CA GLU A 267 3.37 -19.84 9.80
C GLU A 267 2.99 -18.37 10.04
N ASP A 268 3.66 -17.49 9.34
CA ASP A 268 3.32 -16.09 9.18
C ASP A 268 3.41 -15.72 7.71
N SER A 269 2.92 -14.57 7.31
CA SER A 269 2.90 -14.12 5.91
C SER A 269 3.60 -12.78 5.76
N LEU A 270 4.35 -12.65 4.67
CA LEU A 270 5.00 -11.40 4.28
C LEU A 270 4.54 -10.98 2.89
N ASP A 271 4.06 -9.75 2.77
CA ASP A 271 3.70 -9.14 1.51
C ASP A 271 4.96 -8.59 0.79
N CYS A 272 5.38 -9.29 -0.25
CA CYS A 272 6.43 -8.89 -1.18
C CYS A 272 5.88 -8.49 -2.56
N THR A 273 4.61 -8.13 -2.69
CA THR A 273 3.99 -7.76 -3.98
C THR A 273 4.62 -6.53 -4.64
N ALA A 274 5.31 -5.71 -3.86
CA ALA A 274 6.09 -4.58 -4.37
C ALA A 274 7.40 -4.99 -5.05
N ILE A 275 7.86 -6.24 -4.87
CA ILE A 275 9.08 -6.79 -5.48
C ILE A 275 8.69 -7.53 -6.76
N TYR A 276 9.06 -6.98 -7.90
CA TYR A 276 8.74 -7.54 -9.21
C TYR A 276 9.96 -7.48 -10.14
N PRO A 277 10.03 -8.35 -11.15
CA PRO A 277 11.08 -8.28 -12.14
C PRO A 277 11.06 -6.93 -12.83
N SER A 278 12.06 -6.10 -12.58
CA SER A 278 12.11 -4.75 -13.10
C SER A 278 13.53 -4.35 -13.47
N ARG A 279 13.62 -3.37 -14.36
CA ARG A 279 14.81 -2.59 -14.60
C ARG A 279 14.44 -1.13 -14.39
N VAL A 280 15.09 -0.50 -13.46
CA VAL A 280 15.02 0.96 -13.32
C VAL A 280 15.93 1.56 -14.38
N GLY A 281 15.34 2.32 -15.30
CA GLY A 281 16.03 3.07 -16.34
C GLY A 281 16.15 4.54 -15.98
N THR A 282 17.03 5.25 -16.70
CA THR A 282 17.20 6.69 -16.55
C THR A 282 17.01 7.39 -17.89
N VAL A 283 16.22 8.45 -17.90
CA VAL A 283 16.02 9.26 -19.09
C VAL A 283 17.31 9.95 -19.49
N SER A 284 17.90 9.51 -20.60
CA SER A 284 19.16 10.07 -21.15
C SER A 284 18.92 11.28 -22.05
N ALA A 285 17.77 11.31 -22.75
CA ALA A 285 17.39 12.41 -23.62
C ALA A 285 15.86 12.47 -23.72
N VAL A 286 15.31 13.67 -23.92
CA VAL A 286 13.89 13.91 -24.19
C VAL A 286 13.73 14.50 -25.59
N ILE A 287 12.79 13.98 -26.36
CA ILE A 287 12.49 14.40 -27.73
C ILE A 287 11.09 15.00 -27.77
N GLU A 288 11.03 16.28 -28.06
CA GLU A 288 9.76 16.98 -28.31
C GLU A 288 9.33 16.74 -29.76
N VAL A 289 8.46 15.77 -30.00
CA VAL A 289 7.99 15.40 -31.35
C VAL A 289 6.95 16.39 -31.86
N ASN A 290 5.97 16.70 -31.02
CA ASN A 290 4.92 17.64 -31.36
C ASN A 290 4.37 18.29 -30.08
N LYS A 291 4.77 19.52 -29.82
CA LYS A 291 4.35 20.30 -28.67
C LYS A 291 2.85 20.56 -28.61
N LYS A 292 2.21 20.75 -29.77
CA LYS A 292 0.77 21.05 -29.84
C LYS A 292 -0.11 19.85 -29.46
N ASN A 293 0.40 18.64 -29.71
CA ASN A 293 -0.32 17.39 -29.44
C ASN A 293 0.21 16.66 -28.19
N ASN A 294 1.08 17.31 -27.41
CA ASN A 294 1.71 16.72 -26.20
C ASN A 294 2.50 15.43 -26.47
N PHE A 295 3.14 15.32 -27.64
CA PHE A 295 4.00 14.18 -27.98
C PHE A 295 5.43 14.43 -27.52
N PHE A 296 5.77 13.80 -26.45
CA PHE A 296 7.12 13.79 -25.86
C PHE A 296 7.60 12.36 -25.75
N ASP A 297 8.76 12.10 -26.33
CA ASP A 297 9.41 10.80 -26.24
C ASP A 297 10.69 10.94 -25.43
N PHE A 298 11.19 9.84 -24.95
CA PHE A 298 12.48 9.82 -24.29
C PHE A 298 13.35 8.66 -24.75
N VAL A 299 14.65 8.78 -24.52
CA VAL A 299 15.67 7.78 -24.85
C VAL A 299 16.41 7.40 -23.58
N ASP A 300 16.64 6.11 -23.38
CA ASP A 300 17.53 5.57 -22.35
C ASP A 300 18.71 4.87 -23.03
N LYS A 301 19.87 5.54 -23.05
CA LYS A 301 21.10 5.02 -23.66
C LYS A 301 21.76 3.90 -22.86
N ASP A 302 21.38 3.73 -21.59
CA ASP A 302 21.95 2.74 -20.68
C ASP A 302 21.27 1.36 -20.80
N ILE A 303 20.29 1.21 -21.70
CA ILE A 303 19.71 -0.10 -22.03
C ILE A 303 20.77 -0.90 -22.78
N PRO A 304 21.18 -2.10 -22.26
CA PRO A 304 22.11 -2.99 -22.95
C PRO A 304 21.65 -3.32 -24.37
N GLU A 305 22.59 -3.52 -25.28
CA GLU A 305 22.28 -3.83 -26.67
C GLU A 305 21.55 -5.15 -26.84
N GLU A 306 21.87 -6.12 -25.98
CA GLU A 306 21.23 -7.43 -25.91
C GLU A 306 19.84 -7.43 -25.27
N LEU A 307 19.44 -6.33 -24.63
CA LEU A 307 18.13 -6.22 -23.96
C LEU A 307 17.12 -5.49 -24.85
N ASN A 308 16.43 -6.26 -25.68
CA ASN A 308 15.37 -5.73 -26.53
C ASN A 308 14.00 -5.93 -25.85
N PHE A 309 13.37 -4.85 -25.43
CA PHE A 309 12.04 -4.91 -24.79
C PHE A 309 10.91 -5.31 -25.75
N GLU A 310 11.09 -5.16 -27.06
CA GLU A 310 10.10 -5.64 -28.04
C GLU A 310 9.95 -7.17 -27.98
N ASP A 311 11.04 -7.90 -27.66
CA ASP A 311 11.06 -9.35 -27.53
C ASP A 311 10.54 -9.84 -26.15
N CYS A 312 10.34 -8.92 -25.22
CA CYS A 312 9.93 -9.19 -23.83
C CYS A 312 8.43 -8.98 -23.58
N LEU A 313 7.64 -8.57 -24.59
CA LEU A 313 6.23 -8.23 -24.44
C LEU A 313 5.39 -9.44 -24.02
N ILE A 314 4.51 -9.24 -23.06
CA ILE A 314 3.50 -10.24 -22.66
C ILE A 314 2.31 -10.14 -23.61
N ALA A 315 1.91 -11.28 -24.17
CA ALA A 315 0.81 -11.32 -25.13
C ALA A 315 -0.50 -10.82 -24.53
N GLY A 316 -1.06 -9.76 -25.11
CA GLY A 316 -2.32 -9.15 -24.67
C GLY A 316 -2.16 -8.02 -23.67
N GLU A 317 -0.94 -7.69 -23.26
CA GLU A 317 -0.63 -6.53 -22.44
C GLU A 317 -0.01 -5.41 -23.27
N SER A 318 -0.22 -4.17 -22.84
CA SER A 318 0.46 -2.99 -23.39
C SER A 318 1.69 -2.68 -22.54
N MET A 319 2.80 -2.30 -23.18
CA MET A 319 3.96 -1.81 -22.45
C MET A 319 3.62 -0.48 -21.81
N THR A 320 3.87 -0.35 -20.51
CA THR A 320 3.69 0.90 -19.78
C THR A 320 4.97 1.29 -19.04
N VAL A 321 5.13 2.59 -18.79
CA VAL A 321 6.22 3.18 -18.03
C VAL A 321 5.66 3.95 -16.86
N ILE A 322 6.19 3.69 -15.67
CA ILE A 322 5.90 4.50 -14.47
C ILE A 322 7.17 5.28 -14.12
N PHE A 323 7.04 6.60 -14.08
CA PHE A 323 8.15 7.46 -13.63
C PHE A 323 8.28 7.39 -12.10
N GLN A 324 9.49 7.17 -11.63
CA GLN A 324 9.81 7.07 -10.20
C GLN A 324 10.29 8.39 -9.61
N THR A 325 10.87 9.26 -10.46
CA THR A 325 11.35 10.59 -10.07
C THR A 325 10.88 11.65 -11.07
N GLY A 326 11.05 12.91 -10.72
CA GLY A 326 10.66 14.05 -11.56
C GLY A 326 9.20 14.45 -11.41
N MET A 327 8.72 15.29 -12.32
CA MET A 327 7.35 15.83 -12.24
C MET A 327 6.27 14.81 -12.59
N LEU A 328 6.64 13.73 -13.26
CA LEU A 328 5.74 12.64 -13.63
C LEU A 328 5.76 11.47 -12.62
N THR A 329 6.38 11.64 -11.46
CA THR A 329 6.48 10.60 -10.43
C THR A 329 5.14 9.95 -10.11
N GLY A 330 5.10 8.61 -10.14
CA GLY A 330 3.89 7.83 -9.89
C GLY A 330 2.85 7.83 -11.02
N LYS A 331 3.13 8.53 -12.15
CA LYS A 331 2.26 8.53 -13.32
C LYS A 331 2.66 7.41 -14.27
N GLU A 332 1.67 6.64 -14.72
CA GLU A 332 1.83 5.54 -15.65
C GLU A 332 1.44 5.99 -17.05
N PHE A 333 2.26 5.64 -18.04
CA PHE A 333 2.01 5.95 -19.45
C PHE A 333 2.17 4.71 -20.31
N GLU A 334 1.25 4.49 -21.22
CA GLU A 334 1.46 3.54 -22.31
C GLU A 334 2.57 4.05 -23.22
N VAL A 335 3.48 3.16 -23.59
CA VAL A 335 4.61 3.51 -24.43
C VAL A 335 4.81 2.50 -25.55
N LYS A 336 5.37 2.97 -26.65
CA LYS A 336 5.92 2.12 -27.70
C LYS A 336 7.44 2.22 -27.66
N TYR A 337 8.11 1.08 -27.53
CA TYR A 337 9.56 1.02 -27.54
C TYR A 337 10.13 0.80 -28.93
N ILE A 338 11.27 1.39 -29.22
CA ILE A 338 12.03 1.24 -30.46
C ILE A 338 13.47 0.90 -30.06
N HIS A 339 13.88 -0.34 -30.33
CA HIS A 339 15.21 -0.83 -29.93
C HIS A 339 16.32 -0.31 -30.84
N GLU A 340 16.15 -0.43 -32.15
CA GLU A 340 17.14 0.02 -33.14
C GLU A 340 16.73 1.32 -33.82
N ALA A 341 17.73 2.10 -34.24
CA ALA A 341 17.47 3.32 -34.99
C ALA A 341 16.81 2.98 -36.34
N LYS A 342 15.56 3.45 -36.52
CA LYS A 342 14.78 3.20 -37.73
C LYS A 342 13.98 4.45 -38.11
N ASP A 343 13.79 4.70 -39.41
CA ASP A 343 12.94 5.78 -39.94
C ASP A 343 13.25 7.18 -39.33
N LYS A 344 14.51 7.51 -39.13
CA LYS A 344 15.02 8.74 -38.49
C LYS A 344 14.71 8.84 -36.99
N LYS A 345 14.28 7.75 -36.36
CA LYS A 345 14.09 7.67 -34.90
C LYS A 345 15.35 7.11 -34.25
N GLU A 346 15.69 7.62 -33.08
CA GLU A 346 16.83 7.17 -32.30
C GLU A 346 16.59 5.77 -31.72
N ALA A 347 17.69 5.01 -31.52
CA ALA A 347 17.63 3.71 -30.82
C ALA A 347 17.28 3.89 -29.35
N ARG A 348 16.68 2.85 -28.75
CA ARG A 348 16.28 2.80 -27.32
C ARG A 348 15.35 3.93 -26.92
N ARG A 349 14.41 4.24 -27.80
CA ARG A 349 13.43 5.31 -27.67
C ARG A 349 12.11 4.76 -27.18
N PHE A 350 11.50 5.48 -26.25
CA PHE A 350 10.14 5.27 -25.77
C PHE A 350 9.24 6.38 -26.31
N GLU A 351 8.25 6.03 -27.08
CA GLU A 351 7.21 6.92 -27.56
C GLU A 351 6.05 6.90 -26.54
N ILE A 352 5.85 8.01 -25.82
CA ILE A 352 4.80 8.12 -24.80
C ILE A 352 3.47 8.39 -25.48
N VAL A 353 2.44 7.61 -25.13
CA VAL A 353 1.07 7.90 -25.53
C VAL A 353 0.46 8.90 -24.53
N PRO A 354 0.10 10.11 -24.96
CA PRO A 354 -0.52 11.10 -24.10
C PRO A 354 -1.83 10.59 -23.51
N GLN A 355 -2.05 10.87 -22.24
CA GLN A 355 -3.29 10.50 -21.55
C GLN A 355 -3.77 11.63 -20.64
N GLU A 356 -5.06 11.63 -20.35
CA GLU A 356 -5.66 12.59 -19.43
C GLU A 356 -5.58 12.07 -18.00
N ILE A 357 -4.79 12.76 -17.17
CA ILE A 357 -4.61 12.45 -15.75
C ILE A 357 -5.03 13.70 -14.97
N ASP A 358 -5.94 13.53 -14.02
CA ASP A 358 -6.44 14.64 -13.18
C ASP A 358 -6.98 15.85 -13.99
N GLY A 359 -7.55 15.60 -15.18
CA GLY A 359 -8.10 16.64 -16.07
C GLY A 359 -7.06 17.39 -16.91
N ILE A 360 -5.80 16.95 -16.89
CA ILE A 360 -4.70 17.49 -17.67
C ILE A 360 -4.19 16.40 -18.61
N THR A 361 -4.05 16.72 -19.91
CA THR A 361 -3.39 15.80 -20.86
C THR A 361 -1.90 15.80 -20.61
N MET A 362 -1.36 14.70 -20.09
CA MET A 362 0.07 14.52 -19.82
C MET A 362 0.69 13.53 -20.82
N PRO A 363 1.98 13.68 -21.16
CA PRO A 363 2.86 14.80 -20.85
C PRO A 363 2.35 16.14 -21.41
N GLU A 364 2.76 17.26 -20.79
CA GLU A 364 2.41 18.59 -21.28
C GLU A 364 3.66 19.49 -21.40
N PRO A 365 3.64 20.55 -22.24
CA PRO A 365 4.86 21.25 -22.63
C PRO A 365 5.60 22.00 -21.53
N GLU A 366 4.95 22.35 -20.42
CA GLU A 366 5.54 23.27 -19.44
C GLU A 366 6.10 22.56 -18.20
N VAL A 367 5.26 21.84 -17.47
CA VAL A 367 5.62 21.28 -16.15
C VAL A 367 5.64 19.76 -16.19
N TRP A 368 4.55 19.14 -16.64
CA TRP A 368 4.32 17.69 -16.56
C TRP A 368 4.90 16.95 -17.77
N ARG A 369 6.21 16.93 -17.89
CA ARG A 369 6.94 16.23 -18.94
C ARG A 369 8.16 15.50 -18.38
N PRO A 370 8.65 14.43 -19.06
CA PRO A 370 9.88 13.78 -18.66
C PRO A 370 11.07 14.74 -18.78
N LYS A 371 12.06 14.58 -17.92
CA LYS A 371 13.32 15.32 -17.93
C LYS A 371 14.49 14.36 -17.93
N VAL A 372 15.62 14.82 -18.46
CA VAL A 372 16.87 14.08 -18.39
C VAL A 372 17.24 13.86 -16.92
N GLY A 373 17.56 12.62 -16.56
CA GLY A 373 17.87 12.21 -15.20
C GLY A 373 16.65 11.63 -14.43
N ASP A 374 15.43 11.76 -14.95
CA ASP A 374 14.28 11.10 -14.35
C ASP A 374 14.45 9.57 -14.44
N THR A 375 14.08 8.86 -13.38
CA THR A 375 14.09 7.40 -13.36
C THR A 375 12.69 6.84 -13.62
N TYR A 376 12.65 5.66 -14.23
CA TYR A 376 11.42 5.00 -14.61
C TYR A 376 11.53 3.49 -14.51
N ALA A 377 10.41 2.81 -14.34
CA ALA A 377 10.27 1.36 -14.44
C ALA A 377 9.30 0.99 -15.57
N VAL A 378 9.53 -0.16 -16.22
CA VAL A 378 8.74 -0.65 -17.35
C VAL A 378 7.89 -1.84 -16.93
N PHE A 379 6.65 -1.87 -17.41
CA PHE A 379 5.65 -2.90 -17.13
C PHE A 379 5.03 -3.46 -18.41
N GLY A 380 4.28 -4.57 -18.27
CA GLY A 380 3.65 -5.27 -19.39
C GLY A 380 4.65 -6.13 -20.19
N MET A 381 5.77 -6.50 -19.55
CA MET A 381 6.81 -7.31 -20.19
C MET A 381 7.43 -8.31 -19.22
N GLN A 382 7.86 -9.45 -19.72
CA GLN A 382 8.68 -10.39 -18.97
C GLN A 382 10.16 -10.21 -19.32
N LEU A 383 10.89 -9.65 -18.38
CA LEU A 383 12.34 -9.48 -18.53
C LEU A 383 13.09 -10.82 -18.59
N PRO A 384 14.32 -10.85 -19.15
CA PRO A 384 15.18 -12.05 -19.15
C PRO A 384 15.36 -12.63 -17.74
N LYS A 385 15.66 -13.94 -17.69
CA LYS A 385 15.84 -14.70 -16.44
C LYS A 385 16.74 -14.03 -15.39
N ALA A 386 17.74 -13.28 -15.85
CA ALA A 386 18.66 -12.56 -14.95
C ALA A 386 17.97 -11.53 -14.05
N TYR A 387 16.85 -10.94 -14.49
CA TYR A 387 16.06 -9.99 -13.71
C TYR A 387 14.99 -10.67 -12.83
N ILE A 388 14.62 -11.90 -13.15
CA ILE A 388 13.65 -12.68 -12.39
C ILE A 388 14.36 -13.46 -11.29
N CYS A 389 15.24 -14.36 -11.64
CA CYS A 389 15.98 -15.22 -10.71
C CYS A 389 17.32 -15.61 -11.30
N ASN A 390 18.41 -15.06 -10.77
CA ASN A 390 19.78 -15.42 -11.14
C ASN A 390 20.48 -16.10 -9.96
N ASP A 391 20.51 -17.41 -9.99
CA ASP A 391 21.10 -18.24 -8.91
C ASP A 391 22.62 -18.11 -8.80
N SER A 392 23.31 -17.71 -9.86
CA SER A 392 24.78 -17.59 -9.85
C SER A 392 25.25 -16.32 -9.13
N THR A 393 24.50 -15.25 -9.24
CA THR A 393 24.79 -13.96 -8.61
C THR A 393 23.90 -13.64 -7.41
N GLN A 394 22.89 -14.47 -7.14
CA GLN A 394 21.86 -14.25 -6.12
C GLN A 394 21.16 -12.89 -6.27
N THR A 395 20.78 -12.58 -7.51
CA THR A 395 20.12 -11.34 -7.91
C THR A 395 18.82 -11.60 -8.65
N GLY A 396 18.02 -10.56 -8.85
CA GLY A 396 16.68 -10.61 -9.44
C GLY A 396 15.59 -10.64 -8.39
N ALA A 397 14.37 -10.37 -8.82
CA ALA A 397 13.22 -10.18 -7.93
C ALA A 397 12.96 -11.37 -6.99
N SER A 398 13.17 -12.60 -7.48
CA SER A 398 13.05 -13.81 -6.63
C SER A 398 14.01 -13.82 -5.45
N TRP A 399 15.26 -13.42 -5.69
CA TRP A 399 16.28 -13.35 -4.64
C TRP A 399 16.07 -12.16 -3.71
N GLU A 400 15.55 -11.03 -4.22
CA GLU A 400 15.18 -9.87 -3.39
C GLU A 400 14.05 -10.23 -2.45
N ALA A 401 13.00 -10.90 -2.93
CA ALA A 401 11.90 -11.37 -2.10
C ALA A 401 12.38 -12.41 -1.05
N PHE A 402 13.30 -13.29 -1.41
CA PHE A 402 13.89 -14.23 -0.46
C PHE A 402 14.73 -13.52 0.63
N LYS A 403 15.53 -12.54 0.25
CA LYS A 403 16.32 -11.74 1.19
C LYS A 403 15.41 -10.99 2.15
N GLU A 404 14.34 -10.38 1.65
CA GLU A 404 13.38 -9.66 2.48
C GLU A 404 12.66 -10.59 3.47
N ALA A 405 12.22 -11.75 3.01
CA ALA A 405 11.62 -12.75 3.89
C ALA A 405 12.61 -13.33 4.93
N ALA A 406 13.89 -13.45 4.57
CA ALA A 406 14.92 -13.88 5.52
C ALA A 406 15.20 -12.83 6.59
N LYS A 407 15.19 -11.54 6.25
CA LYS A 407 15.30 -10.44 7.22
C LYS A 407 14.09 -10.43 8.16
N TYR A 408 12.88 -10.49 7.59
CA TYR A 408 11.67 -10.52 8.38
C TYR A 408 11.66 -11.67 9.37
N LEU A 409 12.02 -12.89 8.92
CA LEU A 409 12.10 -14.05 9.81
C LEU A 409 13.18 -13.86 10.88
N TYR A 410 14.36 -13.31 10.54
CA TYR A 410 15.42 -13.02 11.50
C TYR A 410 14.95 -12.12 12.64
N GLU A 411 14.15 -11.12 12.34
CA GLU A 411 13.64 -10.14 13.31
C GLU A 411 12.54 -10.70 14.20
N HIS A 412 11.75 -11.68 13.70
CA HIS A 412 10.56 -12.18 14.38
C HIS A 412 10.70 -13.61 14.94
N GLU A 413 11.76 -14.36 14.59
CA GLU A 413 11.91 -15.77 14.99
C GLU A 413 12.35 -15.99 16.44
N ASP A 414 12.85 -14.96 17.11
CA ASP A 414 13.27 -15.04 18.49
C ASP A 414 12.08 -14.93 19.43
N LYS A 415 12.13 -15.68 20.54
CA LYS A 415 11.07 -15.62 21.54
C LYS A 415 10.99 -14.23 22.15
N ALA A 416 9.84 -13.66 22.06
CA ALA A 416 9.51 -12.41 22.70
C ALA A 416 9.32 -12.57 24.19
N PHE A 417 9.89 -11.68 24.95
CA PHE A 417 9.69 -11.58 26.37
C PHE A 417 9.46 -10.14 26.78
N ILE A 418 8.43 -9.97 27.60
CA ILE A 418 8.20 -8.73 28.31
C ILE A 418 8.51 -9.01 29.79
N PHE A 419 9.50 -8.33 30.31
CA PHE A 419 9.79 -8.35 31.74
C PHE A 419 9.20 -7.11 32.38
N THR A 420 8.42 -7.31 33.43
CA THR A 420 7.89 -6.22 34.24
C THR A 420 8.52 -6.27 35.62
N GLY A 421 8.79 -5.13 36.20
CA GLY A 421 9.36 -5.06 37.54
C GLY A 421 9.28 -3.68 38.15
N THR A 422 9.13 -3.63 39.47
CA THR A 422 9.14 -2.38 40.23
C THR A 422 10.51 -2.14 40.83
N LEU A 423 11.08 -0.96 40.62
CA LEU A 423 12.36 -0.58 41.21
C LEU A 423 12.28 -0.44 42.75
N ASP A 424 13.30 -0.89 43.42
CA ASP A 424 13.48 -0.63 44.87
C ASP A 424 13.72 0.88 45.08
N GLY A 425 12.72 1.56 45.62
CA GLY A 425 12.76 3.00 45.84
C GLY A 425 13.90 3.46 46.78
N ILE A 426 14.33 2.62 47.71
CA ILE A 426 15.47 2.94 48.61
C ILE A 426 16.78 2.85 47.82
N TRP A 427 16.95 1.80 47.03
CA TRP A 427 18.12 1.62 46.16
C TRP A 427 18.17 2.72 45.10
N ALA A 428 17.06 3.00 44.40
CA ALA A 428 16.95 4.02 43.38
C ALA A 428 17.22 5.44 43.92
N LYS A 429 16.65 5.78 45.08
CA LYS A 429 16.85 7.09 45.71
C LYS A 429 18.32 7.35 46.06
N LYS A 430 19.03 6.32 46.54
CA LYS A 430 20.47 6.43 46.87
C LYS A 430 21.34 6.65 45.63
N ARG A 431 20.93 6.15 44.48
CA ARG A 431 21.67 6.21 43.20
C ARG A 431 21.04 7.13 42.16
N TRP A 432 20.08 7.95 42.57
CA TRP A 432 19.27 8.71 41.61
C TRP A 432 20.08 9.58 40.66
N LEU A 433 21.16 10.16 41.11
CA LEU A 433 22.06 10.96 40.28
C LEU A 433 22.76 10.13 39.18
N GLU A 434 22.95 8.84 39.42
CA GLU A 434 23.57 7.91 38.47
C GLU A 434 22.54 7.30 37.51
N ILE A 435 21.37 6.90 38.03
CA ILE A 435 20.40 6.08 37.29
C ILE A 435 19.20 6.85 36.77
N GLY A 436 18.83 8.00 37.38
CA GLY A 436 17.60 8.70 37.06
C GLY A 436 17.50 9.13 35.59
N GLY A 437 18.62 9.56 35.02
CA GLY A 437 18.69 9.93 33.59
C GLY A 437 18.72 8.72 32.63
N LYS A 438 18.82 7.50 33.16
CA LYS A 438 18.78 6.27 32.35
C LYS A 438 17.39 5.62 32.32
N ILE A 439 16.49 6.04 33.22
CA ILE A 439 15.11 5.53 33.28
C ILE A 439 14.25 6.36 32.33
N VAL A 440 14.39 6.09 31.06
CA VAL A 440 13.69 6.76 29.93
C VAL A 440 13.19 5.74 28.94
N LEU A 441 12.12 6.04 28.22
CA LEU A 441 11.64 5.18 27.14
C LEU A 441 12.75 4.94 26.13
N GLY A 442 12.91 3.69 25.67
CA GLY A 442 14.01 3.29 24.80
C GLY A 442 15.37 3.16 25.48
N GLY A 443 15.45 3.42 26.80
CA GLY A 443 16.68 3.23 27.59
C GLY A 443 17.07 1.76 27.67
N TYR A 444 18.33 1.44 27.36
CA TYR A 444 18.80 0.06 27.45
C TYR A 444 19.09 -0.36 28.89
N VAL A 445 18.72 -1.59 29.19
CA VAL A 445 18.93 -2.27 30.46
C VAL A 445 19.74 -3.54 30.20
N ASP A 446 20.84 -3.69 30.91
CA ASP A 446 21.56 -4.94 31.05
C ASP A 446 20.86 -5.74 32.16
N PHE A 447 19.92 -6.60 31.75
CA PHE A 447 19.09 -7.38 32.66
C PHE A 447 19.64 -8.77 32.86
N TYR A 448 19.75 -9.17 34.11
CA TYR A 448 20.32 -10.45 34.52
C TYR A 448 19.56 -11.04 35.71
N ASP A 449 19.29 -12.34 35.66
CA ASP A 449 18.76 -13.09 36.80
C ASP A 449 19.37 -14.48 36.87
N THR A 450 19.86 -14.88 38.04
CA THR A 450 20.57 -16.12 38.23
C THR A 450 19.74 -17.38 38.04
N GLN A 451 18.41 -17.27 38.14
CA GLN A 451 17.52 -18.43 38.13
C GLN A 451 16.84 -18.64 36.77
N PHE A 452 16.35 -17.59 36.17
CA PHE A 452 15.57 -17.70 34.94
C PHE A 452 16.17 -16.97 33.72
N HIS A 453 17.22 -16.17 33.93
CA HIS A 453 17.91 -15.45 32.85
C HIS A 453 19.42 -15.30 33.15
N PRO A 454 20.14 -16.44 33.33
CA PRO A 454 21.54 -16.42 33.81
C PRO A 454 22.54 -15.86 32.79
N GLU A 455 22.22 -15.89 31.50
CA GLU A 455 23.07 -15.34 30.44
C GLU A 455 22.98 -13.82 30.35
N GLY A 456 21.91 -13.23 30.89
CA GLY A 456 21.61 -11.81 30.76
C GLY A 456 21.25 -11.42 29.33
N SER A 457 20.63 -10.27 29.20
CA SER A 457 20.39 -9.67 27.89
C SER A 457 20.34 -8.15 27.97
N LEU A 458 20.71 -7.54 26.85
CA LEU A 458 20.56 -6.10 26.66
C LEU A 458 19.17 -5.84 26.05
N ILE A 459 18.24 -5.34 26.88
CA ILE A 459 16.85 -5.13 26.52
C ILE A 459 16.45 -3.67 26.74
N ARG A 460 15.39 -3.20 26.06
CA ARG A 460 14.92 -1.81 26.14
C ARG A 460 13.75 -1.64 27.08
N MET A 461 13.64 -0.44 27.68
CA MET A 461 12.44 -0.01 28.37
C MET A 461 11.40 0.42 27.34
N ILE A 462 10.31 -0.33 27.26
CA ILE A 462 9.20 -0.04 26.35
C ILE A 462 8.06 0.71 27.03
N GLY A 463 7.90 0.56 28.35
CA GLY A 463 6.90 1.21 29.17
C GLY A 463 7.44 1.61 30.53
N ILE A 464 6.97 2.74 31.06
CA ILE A 464 7.35 3.24 32.37
C ILE A 464 6.12 3.83 33.06
N LYS A 465 5.79 3.27 34.23
CA LYS A 465 4.73 3.78 35.10
C LYS A 465 5.35 4.41 36.34
N ARG A 466 5.10 5.69 36.57
CA ARG A 466 5.64 6.44 37.69
C ARG A 466 4.53 6.86 38.65
N TYR A 467 4.62 6.41 39.87
CA TYR A 467 3.69 6.83 40.93
C TYR A 467 4.07 8.22 41.45
N ILE A 468 3.08 9.11 41.53
CA ILE A 468 3.29 10.50 41.91
C ILE A 468 3.87 10.62 43.33
N ASN A 469 3.34 9.83 44.27
CA ASN A 469 3.77 9.85 45.67
C ASN A 469 5.00 8.95 45.94
N ASN A 470 5.43 8.15 44.94
CA ASN A 470 6.61 7.29 45.08
C ASN A 470 7.50 7.36 43.81
N PRO A 471 8.10 8.50 43.54
CA PRO A 471 8.79 8.75 42.27
C PRO A 471 10.06 7.91 42.05
N TYR A 472 10.60 7.31 43.11
CA TYR A 472 11.80 6.47 43.06
C TYR A 472 11.51 4.96 42.86
N SER A 473 10.25 4.57 42.81
CA SER A 473 9.82 3.18 42.56
C SER A 473 8.95 3.08 41.28
N PRO A 474 9.45 3.46 40.12
CA PRO A 474 8.71 3.25 38.89
C PRO A 474 8.57 1.74 38.62
N GLU A 475 7.49 1.39 37.99
CA GLU A 475 7.29 0.10 37.36
C GLU A 475 7.78 0.22 35.91
N ILE A 476 8.61 -0.74 35.50
CA ILE A 476 9.31 -0.70 34.22
C ILE A 476 8.93 -1.94 33.43
N GLU A 477 8.61 -1.73 32.18
CA GLU A 477 8.38 -2.78 31.19
C GLU A 477 9.57 -2.84 30.25
N LEU A 478 10.16 -4.03 30.13
CA LEU A 478 11.34 -4.30 29.32
C LEU A 478 11.00 -5.31 28.24
N SER A 479 11.42 -5.07 27.00
CA SER A 479 11.21 -6.01 25.90
C SER A 479 12.41 -6.07 24.98
N ASN A 480 12.65 -7.24 24.41
CA ASN A 480 13.60 -7.47 23.34
C ASN A 480 12.95 -7.34 21.94
N GLU A 481 11.63 -7.25 21.87
CA GLU A 481 10.89 -7.08 20.62
C GLU A 481 10.84 -5.63 20.15
N PRO A 482 10.75 -5.45 18.83
CA PRO A 482 10.20 -4.19 18.28
C PRO A 482 8.79 -4.00 18.84
N VAL A 483 8.43 -2.77 19.17
CA VAL A 483 7.06 -2.47 19.58
C VAL A 483 6.18 -2.61 18.36
N SER A 484 5.44 -3.72 18.27
CA SER A 484 4.45 -3.89 17.21
C SER A 484 3.18 -3.10 17.57
N THR A 485 2.70 -2.33 16.62
CA THR A 485 1.39 -1.70 16.73
C THR A 485 0.33 -2.78 16.59
N SER A 486 -0.33 -3.12 17.68
CA SER A 486 -1.35 -4.15 17.78
C SER A 486 -2.58 -3.90 16.86
N VAL A 487 -3.69 -4.48 17.15
CA VAL A 487 -5.02 -4.49 16.46
C VAL A 487 -5.36 -3.29 15.53
N SER A 488 -4.81 -2.10 15.78
CA SER A 488 -5.00 -0.93 14.91
C SER A 488 -4.29 -1.10 13.56
N SER A 489 -3.16 -1.82 13.51
CA SER A 489 -2.45 -2.08 12.25
C SER A 489 -3.22 -3.04 11.33
N ASP A 490 -3.89 -4.04 11.89
CA ASP A 490 -4.67 -5.01 11.11
C ASP A 490 -5.94 -4.36 10.51
N LEU A 491 -6.59 -3.49 11.27
CA LEU A 491 -7.69 -2.67 10.76
C LEU A 491 -7.20 -1.70 9.67
N ASN A 492 -6.03 -1.10 9.86
CA ASN A 492 -5.41 -0.23 8.87
C ASN A 492 -4.99 -0.99 7.61
N LYS A 493 -4.46 -2.22 7.72
CA LYS A 493 -4.18 -3.11 6.57
C LYS A 493 -5.45 -3.43 5.79
N ILE A 494 -6.56 -3.75 6.48
CA ILE A 494 -7.86 -4.00 5.85
C ILE A 494 -8.37 -2.73 5.14
N GLU A 495 -8.24 -1.55 5.76
CA GLU A 495 -8.65 -0.29 5.15
C GLU A 495 -7.74 0.11 3.99
N THR A 496 -6.43 -0.12 4.09
CA THR A 496 -5.46 0.10 3.02
C THR A 496 -5.77 -0.79 1.82
N ASN A 497 -5.98 -2.09 2.03
CA ASN A 497 -6.40 -3.02 0.99
C ASN A 497 -7.71 -2.59 0.32
N LYS A 498 -8.67 -2.08 1.10
CA LYS A 498 -9.92 -1.55 0.56
C LYS A 498 -9.70 -0.31 -0.31
N VAL A 499 -8.80 0.59 0.08
CA VAL A 499 -8.43 1.76 -0.74
C VAL A 499 -7.73 1.31 -2.02
N GLU A 500 -6.80 0.35 -1.95
CA GLU A 500 -6.15 -0.21 -3.15
C GLU A 500 -7.13 -0.89 -4.09
N VAL A 501 -8.07 -1.68 -3.56
CA VAL A 501 -9.15 -2.29 -4.35
C VAL A 501 -10.02 -1.22 -4.99
N ASP A 502 -10.38 -0.16 -4.25
CA ASP A 502 -11.16 0.96 -4.80
C ASP A 502 -10.37 1.74 -5.88
N ILE A 503 -9.05 1.91 -5.70
CA ILE A 503 -8.18 2.53 -6.70
C ILE A 503 -8.06 1.62 -7.92
N LYS A 504 -7.75 0.34 -7.76
CA LYS A 504 -7.71 -0.65 -8.85
C LYS A 504 -9.06 -0.76 -9.57
N HIS A 505 -10.17 -0.68 -8.83
CA HIS A 505 -11.51 -0.65 -9.41
C HIS A 505 -11.79 0.66 -10.16
N LYS A 506 -11.35 1.80 -9.62
CA LYS A 506 -11.44 3.11 -10.28
C LYS A 506 -10.55 3.17 -11.53
N ASP A 507 -9.36 2.57 -11.46
CA ASP A 507 -8.45 2.46 -12.60
C ASP A 507 -9.00 1.49 -13.65
N ALA A 508 -9.58 0.36 -13.24
CA ALA A 508 -10.30 -0.55 -14.13
C ALA A 508 -11.53 0.11 -14.76
N LEU A 509 -12.26 0.93 -14.00
CA LEU A 509 -13.36 1.73 -14.53
C LEU A 509 -12.87 2.84 -15.48
N GLN A 510 -11.73 3.48 -15.19
CA GLN A 510 -11.10 4.44 -16.09
C GLN A 510 -10.55 3.75 -17.34
N PHE A 511 -9.92 2.59 -17.20
CA PHE A 511 -9.49 1.75 -18.32
C PHE A 511 -10.70 1.32 -19.19
N THR A 512 -11.79 0.92 -18.58
CA THR A 512 -13.05 0.60 -19.25
C THR A 512 -13.66 1.85 -19.90
N LYS A 513 -13.59 3.02 -19.25
CA LYS A 513 -14.01 4.31 -19.82
C LYS A 513 -13.10 4.77 -20.96
N ARG A 514 -11.80 4.50 -20.91
CA ARG A 514 -10.85 4.76 -22.00
C ARG A 514 -11.14 3.86 -23.19
N ARG A 515 -11.29 2.56 -23.00
CA ARG A 515 -11.71 1.64 -24.07
C ARG A 515 -13.11 1.99 -24.61
N PHE A 516 -13.99 2.48 -23.76
CA PHE A 516 -15.28 3.02 -24.18
C PHE A 516 -15.13 4.29 -25.01
N ARG A 517 -14.21 5.18 -24.66
CA ARG A 517 -13.90 6.38 -25.44
C ARG A 517 -13.25 6.05 -26.77
N ASP A 518 -12.26 5.15 -26.78
CA ASP A 518 -11.58 4.68 -27.99
C ASP A 518 -12.57 3.91 -28.89
N ALA A 519 -13.42 3.07 -28.29
CA ALA A 519 -14.50 2.40 -28.98
C ALA A 519 -15.55 3.42 -29.47
N LYS A 520 -15.85 4.48 -28.73
CA LYS A 520 -16.79 5.55 -29.15
C LYS A 520 -16.19 6.43 -30.23
N GLU A 521 -14.89 6.74 -30.19
CA GLU A 521 -14.19 7.46 -31.26
C GLU A 521 -14.05 6.58 -32.52
N THR A 522 -13.74 5.29 -32.34
CA THR A 522 -13.74 4.29 -33.42
C THR A 522 -15.16 4.05 -33.94
N MET A 523 -16.18 4.09 -33.08
CA MET A 523 -17.60 4.05 -33.47
C MET A 523 -18.02 5.35 -34.18
N SER A 524 -17.58 6.51 -33.75
CA SER A 524 -17.85 7.77 -34.44
C SER A 524 -17.18 7.81 -35.82
N MET A 525 -15.95 7.31 -35.92
CA MET A 525 -15.27 7.14 -37.22
C MET A 525 -15.95 6.08 -38.10
N LEU A 526 -16.43 4.98 -37.49
CA LEU A 526 -17.20 3.93 -38.15
C LEU A 526 -18.60 4.43 -38.50
N GLU A 527 -19.22 5.24 -37.65
CA GLU A 527 -20.52 5.89 -37.91
C GLU A 527 -20.42 6.90 -39.05
N ASP A 528 -19.36 7.72 -39.07
CA ASP A 528 -19.05 8.63 -40.18
C ASP A 528 -18.67 7.88 -41.46
N ALA A 529 -17.93 6.78 -41.38
CA ALA A 529 -17.63 5.92 -42.51
C ALA A 529 -18.85 5.12 -42.98
N LEU A 530 -19.76 4.71 -42.09
CA LEU A 530 -21.00 3.98 -42.37
C LEU A 530 -22.12 4.92 -42.85
N LEU A 531 -22.16 6.18 -42.41
CA LEU A 531 -23.04 7.22 -42.98
C LEU A 531 -22.69 7.55 -44.44
N ASN A 532 -21.42 7.38 -44.81
CA ASN A 532 -20.93 7.46 -46.17
C ASN A 532 -21.15 6.15 -46.98
N PHE A 533 -21.44 5.02 -46.33
CA PHE A 533 -21.74 3.69 -46.92
C PHE A 533 -23.16 3.23 -46.55
N SER A 534 -24.19 3.84 -47.11
CA SER A 534 -25.59 3.37 -47.11
C SER A 534 -26.15 2.63 -45.87
N GLY A 535 -25.92 3.14 -44.67
CA GLY A 535 -26.79 2.93 -43.49
C GLY A 535 -27.10 1.51 -43.02
N SER A 536 -26.19 0.53 -43.12
CA SER A 536 -26.40 -0.85 -42.67
C SER A 536 -25.35 -1.32 -41.67
N VAL A 537 -25.75 -1.99 -40.57
CA VAL A 537 -24.86 -2.45 -39.48
C VAL A 537 -24.66 -3.96 -39.54
N ASN A 538 -23.41 -4.42 -39.47
CA ASN A 538 -23.07 -5.86 -39.49
C ASN A 538 -23.39 -6.54 -38.13
N PRO A 539 -24.20 -7.62 -38.11
CA PRO A 539 -24.49 -8.36 -36.87
C PRO A 539 -23.27 -8.90 -36.12
N ILE A 540 -22.18 -9.21 -36.83
CA ILE A 540 -20.92 -9.68 -36.23
C ILE A 540 -20.21 -8.50 -35.54
N THR A 541 -20.25 -7.32 -36.12
CA THR A 541 -19.72 -6.09 -35.53
C THR A 541 -20.50 -5.72 -34.28
N VAL A 542 -21.82 -5.93 -34.26
CA VAL A 542 -22.68 -5.73 -33.08
C VAL A 542 -22.30 -6.73 -31.97
N SER A 543 -22.07 -7.99 -32.29
CA SER A 543 -21.63 -9.00 -31.31
C SER A 543 -20.22 -8.70 -30.76
N THR A 544 -19.32 -8.19 -31.61
CA THR A 544 -17.98 -7.78 -31.19
C THR A 544 -18.03 -6.50 -30.36
N MET A 545 -18.90 -5.57 -30.69
CA MET A 545 -19.15 -4.38 -29.87
C MET A 545 -19.80 -4.71 -28.52
N GLN A 546 -20.67 -5.71 -28.44
CA GLN A 546 -21.23 -6.20 -27.18
C GLN A 546 -20.17 -6.71 -26.21
N LEU A 547 -19.11 -7.34 -26.72
CA LEU A 547 -17.96 -7.79 -25.94
C LEU A 547 -17.04 -6.65 -25.50
N LEU A 548 -16.96 -5.57 -26.27
CA LEU A 548 -16.04 -4.46 -26.04
C LEU A 548 -16.62 -3.31 -25.21
N VAL A 549 -17.92 -3.08 -25.21
CA VAL A 549 -18.55 -1.83 -24.73
C VAL A 549 -19.39 -2.01 -23.46
N GLY A 550 -19.59 -3.23 -22.97
CA GLY A 550 -20.31 -3.51 -21.72
C GLY A 550 -21.84 -3.34 -21.81
N ASP A 551 -22.50 -3.48 -20.65
CA ASP A 551 -23.96 -3.70 -20.53
C ASP A 551 -24.87 -2.55 -20.96
N GLU A 552 -24.37 -1.36 -21.19
CA GLU A 552 -25.21 -0.17 -21.44
C GLU A 552 -25.40 0.19 -22.94
N SER A 553 -24.68 -0.45 -23.86
CA SER A 553 -24.72 -0.06 -25.26
C SER A 553 -24.94 -1.23 -26.22
N LEU A 554 -25.98 -1.11 -27.03
CA LEU A 554 -26.25 -1.94 -28.20
C LEU A 554 -26.28 -3.46 -27.96
N GLN A 555 -26.85 -3.90 -26.87
CA GLN A 555 -27.10 -5.31 -26.63
C GLN A 555 -28.37 -5.77 -27.36
N PHE A 556 -28.22 -6.70 -28.28
CA PHE A 556 -29.33 -7.27 -29.04
C PHE A 556 -29.33 -8.79 -28.94
N ARG A 557 -30.53 -9.37 -28.98
CA ARG A 557 -30.69 -10.82 -29.19
C ARG A 557 -31.82 -11.09 -30.16
N PHE A 558 -31.75 -12.21 -30.84
CA PHE A 558 -32.88 -12.72 -31.62
C PHE A 558 -33.84 -13.45 -30.70
N VAL A 559 -35.14 -13.19 -30.88
CA VAL A 559 -36.20 -13.78 -30.06
C VAL A 559 -37.32 -14.34 -30.96
N ASN A 560 -38.07 -15.30 -30.43
CA ASN A 560 -39.16 -15.94 -31.12
C ASN A 560 -40.48 -15.15 -31.08
N SER A 561 -40.64 -14.23 -30.12
CA SER A 561 -41.87 -13.50 -29.88
C SER A 561 -41.59 -12.17 -29.17
N LYS A 562 -42.44 -11.18 -29.39
CA LYS A 562 -42.40 -9.86 -28.68
C LYS A 562 -43.08 -9.93 -27.32
N THR A 563 -44.05 -10.87 -27.13
CA THR A 563 -44.85 -10.95 -25.91
C THR A 563 -44.24 -11.83 -24.83
N ASN A 564 -43.58 -12.91 -25.25
CA ASN A 564 -42.84 -13.78 -24.31
C ASN A 564 -41.50 -14.17 -24.98
N PRO A 565 -40.51 -13.25 -24.94
CA PRO A 565 -39.31 -13.40 -25.76
C PRO A 565 -38.37 -14.46 -25.22
N VAL A 566 -38.21 -15.53 -25.98
CA VAL A 566 -37.18 -16.56 -25.76
C VAL A 566 -36.11 -16.42 -26.83
N GLN A 567 -34.86 -16.42 -26.42
CA GLN A 567 -33.72 -16.31 -27.33
C GLN A 567 -33.70 -17.47 -28.32
N VAL A 568 -33.50 -17.15 -29.60
CA VAL A 568 -33.38 -18.14 -30.69
C VAL A 568 -32.11 -17.86 -31.50
N SER A 569 -31.59 -18.92 -32.13
CA SER A 569 -30.46 -18.79 -33.05
C SER A 569 -30.96 -18.24 -34.39
N HIS A 570 -30.27 -17.24 -34.91
CA HIS A 570 -30.50 -16.67 -36.23
C HIS A 570 -29.53 -17.33 -37.22
N ASN A 571 -29.95 -18.43 -37.82
CA ASN A 571 -29.09 -19.26 -38.66
C ASN A 571 -29.05 -18.70 -40.09
N ILE A 572 -27.97 -18.03 -40.43
CA ILE A 572 -27.68 -17.59 -41.78
C ILE A 572 -27.12 -18.80 -42.55
N THR A 573 -27.65 -19.03 -43.71
CA THR A 573 -27.22 -20.18 -44.56
C THR A 573 -26.62 -19.67 -45.87
N TYR A 574 -25.65 -20.40 -46.39
CA TYR A 574 -25.03 -20.15 -47.67
C TYR A 574 -25.20 -21.35 -48.58
N ASN A 575 -25.78 -21.13 -49.75
CA ASN A 575 -25.93 -22.15 -50.78
C ASN A 575 -24.74 -22.08 -51.76
N ALA A 576 -23.86 -23.06 -51.70
CA ALA A 576 -22.65 -23.10 -52.53
C ALA A 576 -22.95 -23.21 -54.04
N SER A 577 -24.06 -23.86 -54.42
CA SER A 577 -24.43 -24.04 -55.83
C SER A 577 -24.95 -22.76 -56.47
N THR A 578 -25.80 -22.03 -55.77
CA THR A 578 -26.35 -20.74 -56.24
C THR A 578 -25.52 -19.56 -55.84
N ARG A 579 -24.57 -19.76 -54.93
CA ARG A 579 -23.73 -18.70 -54.31
C ARG A 579 -24.54 -17.61 -53.60
N ILE A 580 -25.72 -17.97 -53.13
CA ILE A 580 -26.64 -17.03 -52.44
C ILE A 580 -26.56 -17.28 -50.95
N LEU A 581 -26.46 -16.20 -50.18
CA LEU A 581 -26.57 -16.19 -48.73
C LEU A 581 -28.02 -15.86 -48.37
N ASN A 582 -28.65 -16.65 -47.52
CA ASN A 582 -29.98 -16.45 -46.98
C ASN A 582 -29.90 -16.10 -45.50
N ALA A 583 -30.50 -14.98 -45.12
CA ALA A 583 -30.75 -14.60 -43.72
C ALA A 583 -32.26 -14.75 -43.47
N PRO A 584 -32.73 -15.61 -42.58
CA PRO A 584 -34.15 -15.85 -42.33
C PRO A 584 -34.81 -14.62 -41.68
N ALA A 585 -36.14 -14.54 -41.81
CA ALA A 585 -36.91 -13.57 -41.04
C ALA A 585 -36.73 -13.78 -39.53
N GLY A 586 -36.74 -12.73 -38.73
CA GLY A 586 -36.52 -12.79 -37.30
C GLY A 586 -36.97 -11.56 -36.55
N ILE A 587 -36.98 -11.65 -35.22
CA ILE A 587 -37.27 -10.50 -34.35
C ILE A 587 -36.01 -10.22 -33.57
N LEU A 588 -35.49 -8.99 -33.70
CA LEU A 588 -34.37 -8.49 -32.95
C LEU A 588 -34.91 -7.70 -31.75
N GLN A 589 -34.45 -8.06 -30.52
CA GLN A 589 -34.81 -7.38 -29.28
C GLN A 589 -33.59 -6.62 -28.76
N HIS A 590 -33.78 -5.37 -28.34
CA HIS A 590 -32.80 -4.63 -27.56
C HIS A 590 -32.88 -5.06 -26.11
N LEU A 591 -31.74 -5.35 -25.48
CA LEU A 591 -31.69 -5.90 -24.10
C LEU A 591 -31.80 -4.83 -23.00
N THR A 592 -31.69 -3.58 -23.33
CA THR A 592 -31.82 -2.48 -22.37
C THR A 592 -33.25 -1.94 -22.35
N LEU A 593 -33.85 -1.85 -21.16
CA LEU A 593 -35.17 -1.23 -20.95
C LEU A 593 -35.07 0.29 -21.06
N GLY A 594 -36.13 0.91 -21.55
CA GLY A 594 -36.34 2.36 -21.40
C GLY A 594 -35.38 3.27 -22.15
N ILE A 595 -34.81 2.84 -23.28
CA ILE A 595 -33.94 3.71 -24.09
C ILE A 595 -34.78 4.75 -24.85
N SER A 596 -35.06 5.86 -24.19
CA SER A 596 -35.89 6.96 -24.76
C SER A 596 -35.30 7.60 -26.01
N SER A 597 -33.97 7.50 -26.20
CA SER A 597 -33.31 8.03 -27.41
C SER A 597 -33.54 7.22 -28.67
N LEU A 598 -34.07 5.98 -28.58
CA LEU A 598 -34.36 5.13 -29.74
C LEU A 598 -35.67 5.50 -30.41
N SER A 599 -36.68 5.92 -29.65
CA SER A 599 -37.97 6.37 -30.18
C SER A 599 -38.71 7.20 -29.15
N SER A 600 -39.41 8.24 -29.58
CA SER A 600 -40.27 9.06 -28.71
C SER A 600 -41.51 8.31 -28.20
N SER A 601 -41.90 7.19 -28.84
CA SER A 601 -43.01 6.34 -28.44
C SER A 601 -42.59 5.15 -27.53
N HIS A 602 -41.30 4.98 -27.26
CA HIS A 602 -40.78 3.89 -26.43
C HIS A 602 -40.96 4.21 -24.94
N LYS A 603 -41.63 3.33 -24.22
CA LYS A 603 -41.85 3.51 -22.78
C LYS A 603 -40.65 3.04 -21.96
N ALA A 604 -40.52 3.61 -20.76
CA ALA A 604 -39.40 3.34 -19.87
C ALA A 604 -39.31 1.86 -19.36
N ASP A 605 -40.40 1.13 -19.42
CA ASP A 605 -40.55 -0.25 -18.96
C ASP A 605 -40.68 -1.27 -20.09
N GLU A 606 -40.45 -0.85 -21.34
CA GLU A 606 -40.59 -1.71 -22.54
C GLU A 606 -39.24 -1.94 -23.21
N TYR A 607 -39.09 -3.15 -23.77
CA TYR A 607 -37.97 -3.48 -24.66
C TYR A 607 -38.29 -3.05 -26.09
N LYS A 608 -37.32 -2.56 -26.82
CA LYS A 608 -37.44 -2.25 -28.25
C LYS A 608 -37.26 -3.51 -29.08
N TYR A 609 -38.11 -3.68 -30.09
CA TYR A 609 -38.07 -4.81 -31.03
C TYR A 609 -38.09 -4.31 -32.47
N TRP A 610 -37.41 -5.03 -33.34
CA TRP A 610 -37.45 -4.82 -34.79
C TRP A 610 -37.79 -6.15 -35.48
N ASP A 611 -38.76 -6.10 -36.41
CA ASP A 611 -39.08 -7.23 -37.27
C ASP A 611 -38.12 -7.20 -38.45
N MET A 612 -37.40 -8.29 -38.69
CA MET A 612 -36.49 -8.45 -39.79
C MET A 612 -37.15 -9.33 -40.84
N ALA A 613 -37.24 -8.86 -42.05
CA ALA A 613 -37.70 -9.67 -43.20
C ALA A 613 -36.60 -10.65 -43.64
N GLU A 614 -37.01 -11.73 -44.27
CA GLU A 614 -36.07 -12.65 -44.90
C GLU A 614 -35.29 -11.92 -46.00
N TYR A 615 -34.00 -12.16 -46.08
CA TYR A 615 -33.11 -11.56 -47.07
C TYR A 615 -32.31 -12.62 -47.80
N ASN A 616 -32.34 -12.56 -49.14
CA ASN A 616 -31.49 -13.37 -50.03
C ASN A 616 -30.49 -12.45 -50.72
N SER A 617 -29.22 -12.73 -50.62
CA SER A 617 -28.18 -11.91 -51.27
C SER A 617 -28.23 -12.11 -52.79
N PRO A 618 -27.72 -11.15 -53.59
CA PRO A 618 -27.27 -11.46 -54.96
C PRO A 618 -26.23 -12.59 -54.92
N ALA A 619 -26.05 -13.27 -56.05
CA ALA A 619 -25.02 -14.34 -56.15
C ALA A 619 -23.64 -13.74 -55.86
N LEU A 620 -22.94 -14.31 -54.84
CA LEU A 620 -21.60 -13.91 -54.41
C LEU A 620 -20.56 -14.56 -55.32
N ILE A 621 -20.25 -13.94 -56.42
CA ILE A 621 -19.52 -14.55 -57.55
C ILE A 621 -17.99 -14.46 -57.43
N ASP A 622 -17.46 -13.61 -56.60
CA ASP A 622 -16.01 -13.37 -56.47
C ASP A 622 -15.47 -14.06 -55.21
N PRO A 623 -14.74 -15.19 -55.32
CA PRO A 623 -14.23 -15.94 -54.18
C PRO A 623 -13.11 -15.23 -53.41
N GLU A 624 -12.46 -14.22 -54.00
CA GLU A 624 -11.39 -13.44 -53.39
C GLU A 624 -11.90 -12.29 -52.54
N LYS A 625 -13.20 -11.95 -52.66
CA LYS A 625 -13.81 -10.88 -51.91
C LYS A 625 -14.42 -11.35 -50.61
N LYS A 626 -14.22 -10.55 -49.55
CA LYS A 626 -14.98 -10.70 -48.31
C LYS A 626 -16.33 -9.99 -48.47
N TYR A 627 -17.41 -10.71 -48.14
CA TYR A 627 -18.76 -10.19 -48.16
C TYR A 627 -19.25 -10.01 -46.72
N TYR A 628 -19.95 -8.94 -46.47
CA TYR A 628 -20.47 -8.59 -45.15
C TYR A 628 -21.99 -8.46 -45.21
N LEU A 629 -22.69 -9.05 -44.27
CA LEU A 629 -24.13 -8.92 -44.10
C LEU A 629 -24.41 -7.94 -42.96
N TYR A 630 -25.26 -6.97 -43.21
CA TYR A 630 -25.62 -5.92 -42.25
C TYR A 630 -27.13 -5.91 -42.01
N ALA A 631 -27.56 -5.67 -40.77
CA ALA A 631 -28.93 -5.34 -40.44
C ALA A 631 -29.04 -3.83 -40.21
N LYS A 632 -29.94 -3.19 -40.94
CA LYS A 632 -30.29 -1.78 -40.75
C LYS A 632 -31.42 -1.70 -39.74
N VAL A 633 -31.17 -1.03 -38.61
CA VAL A 633 -32.18 -0.79 -37.58
C VAL A 633 -32.52 0.70 -37.53
N GLY A 634 -33.79 1.04 -37.57
CA GLY A 634 -34.30 2.40 -37.45
C GLY A 634 -34.68 2.75 -36.01
N LYS A 635 -34.69 4.02 -35.67
CA LYS A 635 -35.17 4.50 -34.36
C LYS A 635 -36.68 4.25 -34.18
N GLU A 636 -37.40 4.24 -35.23
CA GLU A 636 -38.84 4.02 -35.25
C GLU A 636 -39.14 2.69 -35.94
N ASN A 637 -39.67 1.72 -35.33
CA ASN A 637 -40.10 0.37 -35.72
C ASN A 637 -40.18 0.06 -37.24
N GLN A 638 -39.21 0.46 -38.04
CA GLN A 638 -39.12 0.17 -39.47
C GLN A 638 -37.97 -0.77 -39.76
#